data_a53e1518551324e0a05184ccf301f0e1
#
_entry.id   a53e1518551324e0a05184ccf301f0e1
#
_cell.length_a   1.000
_cell.length_b   1.000
_cell.length_c   1.000
_cell.angle_alpha   90.00
_cell.angle_beta   90.00
_cell.angle_gamma   90.00
#
_symmetry.space_group_name_H-M   'P 1'
#
loop_
_entity.id
_entity.type
_entity.pdbx_description
1 polymer ?
#
loop_
_entity_poly.entity_id
_entity_poly.type
_entity_poly.pdbx_seq_one_letter_code
_entity_poly.pdbx_strand_id
1 'polypeptide(L)' 'MIHSTIQINYSLDVIQDEARQLVREGVLSRQQPIYTLCQFIPPREWACVEGELEKCDFLLRDRIGDLIGSEIWDND' A
#
# COMPACT_ATOMS: atom_id res chain seq x y z
N MET A 1 -15.25 -13.35 21.79
CA MET A 1 -15.07 -12.96 21.47
C MET A 1 -14.72 -12.47 20.79
N ILE A 2 -14.62 -12.44 20.62
CA ILE A 2 -14.35 -12.00 20.08
C ILE A 2 -14.03 -11.37 19.42
N HIS A 3 -13.71 -11.14 19.28
CA HIS A 3 -13.46 -10.55 18.75
C HIS A 3 -13.07 -9.95 18.15
N SER A 4 -13.00 -9.82 17.90
CA SER A 4 -12.79 -9.37 17.35
C SER A 4 -12.39 -8.52 16.86
N THR A 5 -12.26 -8.17 16.98
CA THR A 5 -11.79 -7.26 16.85
C THR A 5 -10.99 -7.02 15.84
N ILE A 6 -11.22 -6.69 15.08
CA ILE A 6 -10.65 -6.60 14.05
C ILE A 6 -10.08 -5.38 13.88
N GLN A 7 -9.01 -5.14 14.18
CA GLN A 7 -8.39 -4.09 13.97
C GLN A 7 -7.77 -4.19 12.76
N ILE A 8 -7.98 -3.52 11.77
CA ILE A 8 -7.29 -3.59 10.62
C ILE A 8 -6.13 -2.80 10.75
N ASN A 9 -5.01 -3.37 10.90
CA ASN A 9 -3.83 -2.71 11.03
C ASN A 9 -3.20 -2.63 9.73
N TYR A 10 -3.00 -1.52 9.07
CA TYR A 10 -2.29 -1.39 7.83
C TYR A 10 -0.83 -1.16 8.14
N SER A 11 -0.13 -2.23 8.40
CA SER A 11 1.31 -2.13 8.54
C SER A 11 1.90 -1.96 7.16
N LEU A 12 3.15 -1.55 7.09
CA LEU A 12 3.81 -1.34 5.81
C LEU A 12 3.76 -2.60 4.95
N ASP A 13 3.95 -3.76 5.55
CA ASP A 13 3.91 -5.01 4.81
C ASP A 13 2.57 -5.20 4.12
N VAL A 14 1.48 -4.89 4.80
CA VAL A 14 0.16 -5.07 4.25
C VAL A 14 -0.05 -4.09 3.10
N ILE A 15 0.40 -2.85 3.26
CA ILE A 15 0.26 -1.85 2.23
C ILE A 15 1.06 -2.26 0.99
N GLN A 16 2.26 -2.77 1.20
CA GLN A 16 3.09 -3.20 0.09
C GLN A 16 2.45 -4.37 -0.66
N ASP A 17 1.88 -5.30 0.07
CA ASP A 17 1.23 -6.45 -0.54
C ASP A 17 0.03 -6.03 -1.36
N GLU A 18 -0.75 -5.09 -0.84
CA GLU A 18 -1.90 -4.63 -1.54
C GLU A 18 -1.47 -3.94 -2.84
N ALA A 19 -0.44 -3.12 -2.77
CA ALA A 19 0.07 -2.42 -3.94
C ALA A 19 0.62 -3.42 -4.97
N ARG A 20 1.33 -4.43 -4.52
CA ARG A 20 1.88 -5.42 -5.43
C ARG A 20 0.77 -6.16 -6.15
N GLN A 21 -0.29 -6.49 -5.44
CA GLN A 21 -1.38 -7.20 -6.04
C GLN A 21 -2.07 -6.35 -7.08
N LEU A 22 -2.29 -5.08 -6.81
CA LEU A 22 -2.94 -4.20 -7.75
C LEU A 22 -2.07 -3.99 -9.01
N VAL A 23 -0.77 -3.95 -8.83
CA VAL A 23 0.12 -3.84 -9.96
C VAL A 23 0.09 -5.13 -10.79
N ARG A 24 0.07 -6.26 -10.09
CA ARG A 24 0.06 -7.52 -10.79
C ARG A 24 -1.23 -7.71 -11.57
N GLU A 25 -2.34 -7.17 -11.08
CA GLU A 25 -3.61 -7.28 -11.76
C GLU A 25 -3.75 -6.24 -12.87
N GLY A 26 -2.80 -5.38 -13.03
CA GLY A 26 -2.85 -4.37 -14.06
C GLY A 26 -3.71 -3.18 -13.72
N VAL A 27 -4.15 -3.07 -12.48
CA VAL A 27 -5.00 -1.97 -12.05
C VAL A 27 -4.16 -0.75 -11.75
N LEU A 28 -2.95 -0.96 -11.24
CA LEU A 28 -2.04 0.13 -10.95
C LEU A 28 -0.75 -0.05 -11.69
N SER A 29 -0.05 1.03 -11.91
CA SER A 29 1.26 0.97 -12.51
C SER A 29 2.28 1.36 -11.47
N ARG A 30 3.48 0.83 -11.57
CA ARG A 30 4.55 1.18 -10.65
C ARG A 30 4.92 2.64 -10.76
N GLN A 31 4.55 3.29 -11.85
CA GLN A 31 4.91 4.68 -12.04
C GLN A 31 3.89 5.63 -11.49
N GLN A 32 2.75 5.14 -11.05
CA GLN A 32 1.75 6.00 -10.47
C GLN A 32 2.12 6.37 -9.05
N PRO A 33 1.67 7.50 -8.57
CA PRO A 33 2.00 7.91 -7.21
C PRO A 33 1.27 7.04 -6.19
N ILE A 34 1.85 6.94 -5.01
CA ILE A 34 1.29 6.12 -3.95
C ILE A 34 -0.13 6.54 -3.61
N TYR A 35 -0.42 7.84 -3.66
CA TYR A 35 -1.74 8.28 -3.27
C TYR A 35 -2.84 7.70 -4.17
N THR A 36 -2.49 7.14 -5.31
CA THR A 36 -3.48 6.49 -6.17
C THR A 36 -4.14 5.32 -5.42
N LEU A 37 -3.47 4.77 -4.42
CA LEU A 37 -4.03 3.69 -3.64
C LEU A 37 -5.32 4.12 -2.93
N CYS A 38 -5.51 5.42 -2.70
CA CYS A 38 -6.69 5.87 -2.00
C CYS A 38 -7.98 5.54 -2.76
N GLN A 39 -7.87 5.23 -4.04
CA GLN A 39 -9.02 4.88 -4.81
C GLN A 39 -9.45 3.44 -4.53
N PHE A 40 -8.59 2.66 -3.94
CA PHE A 40 -8.85 1.25 -3.68
C PHE A 40 -8.98 0.94 -2.18
N ILE A 41 -8.79 1.93 -1.34
CA ILE A 41 -8.84 1.75 0.10
C ILE A 41 -9.91 2.67 0.65
N PRO A 42 -10.81 2.19 1.50
CA PRO A 42 -11.88 3.02 2.04
C PRO A 42 -11.31 4.25 2.75
N PRO A 43 -12.00 5.39 2.64
CA PRO A 43 -11.46 6.63 3.20
C PRO A 43 -11.10 6.54 4.69
N ARG A 44 -11.89 5.83 5.47
CA ARG A 44 -11.59 5.76 6.89
C ARG A 44 -10.34 4.95 7.13
N GLU A 45 -10.00 4.01 6.24
CA GLU A 45 -8.80 3.23 6.41
C GLU A 45 -7.62 3.93 5.79
N TRP A 46 -7.88 4.83 4.86
CA TRP A 46 -6.81 5.53 4.17
C TRP A 46 -5.98 6.37 5.15
N ALA A 47 -6.64 6.92 6.18
CA ALA A 47 -5.92 7.69 7.17
C ALA A 47 -4.86 6.85 7.87
N CYS A 48 -5.17 5.57 8.11
CA CYS A 48 -4.21 4.68 8.74
C CYS A 48 -3.05 4.39 7.79
N VAL A 49 -3.36 4.24 6.52
CA VAL A 49 -2.33 3.99 5.52
C VAL A 49 -1.40 5.20 5.41
N GLU A 50 -1.97 6.40 5.40
CA GLU A 50 -1.14 7.59 5.33
C GLU A 50 -0.22 7.69 6.54
N GLY A 51 -0.74 7.41 7.71
CA GLY A 51 0.05 7.48 8.93
C GLY A 51 1.20 6.50 8.91
N GLU A 52 0.93 5.30 8.42
CA GLU A 52 1.95 4.28 8.37
C GLU A 52 3.04 4.65 7.34
N LEU A 53 2.63 5.17 6.19
CA LEU A 53 3.59 5.57 5.18
C LEU A 53 4.48 6.69 5.69
N GLU A 54 3.88 7.62 6.43
CA GLU A 54 4.66 8.70 6.96
C GLU A 54 5.67 8.20 7.98
N LYS A 55 5.31 7.25 8.80
CA LYS A 55 6.23 6.69 9.77
C LYS A 55 7.40 6.01 9.10
N CYS A 56 7.20 5.50 7.89
CA CYS A 56 8.25 4.80 7.17
C CYS A 56 8.94 5.72 6.16
N ASP A 57 8.71 7.03 6.28
CA ASP A 57 9.38 8.02 5.44
C ASP A 57 9.00 7.95 3.97
N PHE A 58 7.80 7.50 3.68
CA PHE A 58 7.32 7.53 2.31
C PHE A 58 6.44 8.76 2.13
N LEU A 59 6.51 9.36 0.96
CA LEU A 59 5.66 10.48 0.65
C LEU A 59 4.56 9.99 -0.29
N LEU A 60 3.39 10.58 -0.21
CA LEU A 60 2.30 10.15 -1.07
C LEU A 60 2.59 10.41 -2.54
N ARG A 61 3.48 11.33 -2.83
CA ARG A 61 3.83 11.60 -4.22
C ARG A 61 4.91 10.66 -4.73
N ASP A 62 5.50 9.85 -3.87
CA ASP A 62 6.45 8.86 -4.30
C ASP A 62 5.71 7.84 -5.15
N ARG A 63 6.42 7.09 -5.93
CA ARG A 63 5.80 6.15 -6.84
C ARG A 63 5.53 4.83 -6.19
N ILE A 64 4.54 4.13 -6.72
CA ILE A 64 4.21 2.79 -6.23
C ILE A 64 5.44 1.90 -6.28
N GLY A 65 6.24 2.04 -7.35
CA GLY A 65 7.46 1.24 -7.44
C GLY A 65 8.42 1.47 -6.29
N ASP A 66 8.45 2.70 -5.79
CA ASP A 66 9.32 2.99 -4.64
C ASP A 66 8.76 2.32 -3.39
N LEU A 67 7.44 2.26 -3.28
CA LEU A 67 6.82 1.65 -2.12
C LEU A 67 7.06 0.14 -2.07
N ILE A 68 6.84 -0.54 -3.17
CA ILE A 68 6.97 -1.99 -3.18
C ILE A 68 8.40 -2.43 -3.40
N GLY A 69 9.26 -1.50 -3.70
CA GLY A 69 10.65 -1.83 -3.81
C GLY A 69 10.99 -2.47 -5.11
N SER A 70 12.25 -2.72 -5.24
CA SER A 70 12.66 -3.31 -6.44
C SER A 70 12.74 -4.72 -6.23
N GLU A 71 11.87 -5.39 -5.69
CA GLU A 71 11.95 -6.66 -5.49
C GLU A 71 11.94 -7.27 -6.68
N ILE A 72 12.83 -7.86 -7.08
CA ILE A 72 12.89 -8.42 -8.23
C ILE A 72 12.54 -9.66 -8.17
N TRP A 73 11.86 -10.12 -8.04
CA TRP A 73 11.62 -11.47 -7.99
C TRP A 73 11.54 -12.03 -9.33
N ASP A 74 11.87 -11.96 -9.44
CA ASP A 74 11.65 -12.27 -10.24
C ASP A 74 11.63 -12.55 -11.09
N ASN A 75 11.91 -12.69 -11.15
CA ASN A 75 11.78 -12.88 -11.79
C ASN A 75 11.57 -13.02 -12.43
N ASP A 76 11.60 -13.05 -12.42
CA ASP A 76 11.33 -13.08 -12.83
C ASP A 76 11.36 -13.07 -13.26
#